data_6233f42547a5e0e47d2a600353358ddc
#
_entry.id   6233f42547a5e0e47d2a600353358ddc
#
_cell.length_a   1.000
_cell.length_b   1.000
_cell.length_c   1.000
_cell.angle_alpha   90.00
_cell.angle_beta   90.00
_cell.angle_gamma   90.00
#
_symmetry.space_group_name_H-M   'P 1'
#
loop_
_entity.id
_entity.type
_entity.pdbx_description
1 polymer ?
#
loop_
_entity_poly.entity_id
_entity_poly.type
_entity_poly.pdbx_seq_one_letter_code
_entity_poly.pdbx_strand_id
1 'polypeptide(L)'
;MDFETSILKLLQESFASIGVDGSFREHYSRVYFNAMTHFVELEGDIPAGIMQMLRFEDSRGLRGGYFYGLFTLPQFRCRGIGRGLISDAIATLYCDSFDYVVLIPHSAESMRWYRKVGFETIADNHISVLGFDGTNLTTGKDNSLPAMYYALHDNFSQIPTDNVIKIPQQDCFDFEF
;
A
#
# COMPACT_ATOMS: atom_id res chain seq x y z
N MET A 1 -3.86 -5.19 -26.22
CA MET A 1 -3.65 -5.81 -24.89
C MET A 1 -4.82 -5.35 -24.06
N ASP A 2 -5.54 -6.27 -23.38
CA ASP A 2 -6.63 -5.84 -22.52
C ASP A 2 -6.10 -5.13 -21.27
N PHE A 3 -6.97 -4.41 -20.58
CA PHE A 3 -6.60 -3.57 -19.45
C PHE A 3 -6.04 -4.39 -18.27
N GLU A 4 -6.66 -5.54 -17.97
CA GLU A 4 -6.21 -6.46 -16.91
C GLU A 4 -4.78 -6.93 -17.15
N THR A 5 -4.48 -7.42 -18.35
CA THR A 5 -3.13 -7.86 -18.73
C THR A 5 -2.11 -6.73 -18.56
N SER A 6 -2.48 -5.50 -18.88
CA SER A 6 -1.60 -4.33 -18.72
C SER A 6 -1.31 -4.02 -17.25
N ILE A 7 -2.30 -4.14 -16.38
CA ILE A 7 -2.14 -3.96 -14.92
C ILE A 7 -1.29 -5.08 -14.32
N LEU A 8 -1.55 -6.33 -14.69
CA LEU A 8 -0.74 -7.46 -14.22
C LEU A 8 0.73 -7.30 -14.60
N LYS A 9 1.02 -6.82 -15.82
CA LYS A 9 2.39 -6.54 -16.25
C LYS A 9 3.01 -5.43 -15.40
N LEU A 10 2.28 -4.35 -15.13
CA LEU A 10 2.76 -3.26 -14.27
C LEU A 10 3.08 -3.73 -12.84
N LEU A 11 2.24 -4.62 -12.29
CA LEU A 11 2.50 -5.26 -10.99
C LEU A 11 3.76 -6.13 -11.02
N GLN A 12 3.97 -6.92 -12.08
CA GLN A 12 5.19 -7.71 -12.24
C GLN A 12 6.46 -6.83 -12.27
N GLU A 13 6.40 -5.68 -12.95
CA GLU A 13 7.50 -4.71 -12.97
C GLU A 13 7.72 -4.08 -11.59
N SER A 14 6.63 -3.77 -10.86
CA SER A 14 6.70 -3.30 -9.47
C SER A 14 7.40 -4.31 -8.57
N PHE A 15 6.99 -5.57 -8.59
CA PHE A 15 7.64 -6.64 -7.82
C PHE A 15 9.08 -6.87 -8.23
N ALA A 16 9.40 -6.77 -9.52
CA ALA A 16 10.77 -6.84 -10.00
C ALA A 16 11.65 -5.74 -9.40
N SER A 17 11.10 -4.53 -9.26
CA SER A 17 11.83 -3.36 -8.74
C SER A 17 12.24 -3.50 -7.27
N ILE A 18 11.55 -4.34 -6.50
CA ILE A 18 11.87 -4.66 -5.10
C ILE A 18 12.55 -6.02 -4.91
N GLY A 19 12.99 -6.64 -6.01
CA GLY A 19 13.80 -7.85 -5.96
C GLY A 19 13.05 -9.17 -5.84
N VAL A 20 11.73 -9.20 -6.06
CA VAL A 20 10.97 -10.47 -6.09
C VAL A 20 11.47 -11.33 -7.25
N ASP A 21 11.76 -12.60 -6.97
CA ASP A 21 12.21 -13.57 -7.96
C ASP A 21 11.18 -13.76 -9.08
N GLY A 22 11.68 -13.97 -10.31
CA GLY A 22 10.85 -14.09 -11.50
C GLY A 22 9.82 -15.21 -11.45
N SER A 23 10.12 -16.32 -10.77
CA SER A 23 9.24 -17.47 -10.60
C SER A 23 8.00 -17.15 -9.76
N PHE A 24 8.10 -16.18 -8.84
CA PHE A 24 7.01 -15.76 -7.96
C PHE A 24 6.24 -14.53 -8.46
N ARG A 25 6.81 -13.74 -9.38
CA ARG A 25 6.21 -12.47 -9.82
C ARG A 25 4.82 -12.62 -10.41
N GLU A 26 4.62 -13.61 -11.27
CA GLU A 26 3.31 -13.84 -11.90
C GLU A 26 2.28 -14.23 -10.85
N HIS A 27 2.64 -15.14 -9.96
CA HIS A 27 1.78 -15.59 -8.87
C HIS A 27 1.39 -14.41 -7.97
N TYR A 28 2.35 -13.66 -7.44
CA TYR A 28 2.07 -12.52 -6.57
C TYR A 28 1.26 -11.43 -7.28
N SER A 29 1.55 -11.15 -8.55
CA SER A 29 0.79 -10.16 -9.31
C SER A 29 -0.70 -10.53 -9.40
N ARG A 30 -1.03 -11.79 -9.65
CA ARG A 30 -2.43 -12.24 -9.71
C ARG A 30 -3.11 -12.21 -8.33
N VAL A 31 -2.39 -12.63 -7.30
CA VAL A 31 -2.87 -12.60 -5.92
C VAL A 31 -3.21 -11.17 -5.50
N TYR A 32 -2.27 -10.24 -5.66
CA TYR A 32 -2.49 -8.84 -5.31
C TYR A 32 -3.54 -8.18 -6.19
N PHE A 33 -3.60 -8.54 -7.47
CA PHE A 33 -4.63 -8.04 -8.37
C PHE A 33 -6.04 -8.39 -7.89
N ASN A 34 -6.24 -9.61 -7.41
CA ASN A 34 -7.56 -10.07 -6.94
C ASN A 34 -7.93 -9.54 -5.55
N ALA A 35 -6.93 -9.30 -4.68
CA ALA A 35 -7.16 -9.01 -3.27
C ALA A 35 -7.26 -7.52 -2.94
N MET A 36 -6.73 -6.65 -3.79
CA MET A 36 -6.58 -5.23 -3.49
C MET A 36 -7.37 -4.34 -4.44
N THR A 37 -7.73 -3.16 -3.97
CA THR A 37 -8.18 -2.06 -4.82
C THR A 37 -6.97 -1.44 -5.50
N HIS A 38 -7.08 -1.17 -6.80
CA HIS A 38 -6.00 -0.57 -7.59
C HIS A 38 -6.36 0.85 -8.00
N PHE A 39 -5.43 1.76 -7.79
CA PHE A 39 -5.42 3.09 -8.39
C PHE A 39 -4.38 3.08 -9.51
N VAL A 40 -4.78 3.43 -10.71
CA VAL A 40 -3.92 3.35 -11.90
C VAL A 40 -3.95 4.67 -12.63
N GLU A 41 -2.78 5.22 -12.89
CA GLU A 41 -2.61 6.40 -13.73
C GLU A 41 -2.22 5.98 -15.14
N LEU A 42 -2.87 6.58 -16.12
CA LEU A 42 -2.62 6.33 -17.55
C LEU A 42 -1.92 7.53 -18.18
N GLU A 43 -0.89 7.26 -18.98
CA GLU A 43 -0.30 8.22 -19.91
C GLU A 43 -0.69 7.79 -21.34
N GLY A 44 -1.75 8.43 -21.88
CA GLY A 44 -2.46 7.92 -23.05
C GLY A 44 -3.13 6.58 -22.73
N ASP A 45 -2.79 5.53 -23.47
CA ASP A 45 -3.30 4.17 -23.27
C ASP A 45 -2.34 3.28 -22.45
N ILE A 46 -1.29 3.85 -21.88
CA ILE A 46 -0.24 3.10 -21.15
C ILE A 46 -0.44 3.27 -19.67
N PRO A 47 -0.63 2.18 -18.89
CA PRO A 47 -0.59 2.24 -17.43
C PRO A 47 0.82 2.68 -16.97
N ALA A 48 0.92 3.92 -16.50
CA ALA A 48 2.19 4.58 -16.17
C ALA A 48 2.56 4.44 -14.70
N GLY A 49 1.56 4.29 -13.83
CA GLY A 49 1.74 4.10 -12.40
C GLY A 49 0.60 3.35 -11.77
N ILE A 50 0.89 2.70 -10.64
CA ILE A 50 -0.08 1.94 -9.86
C ILE A 50 0.16 2.16 -8.38
N MET A 51 -0.91 2.16 -7.60
CA MET A 51 -0.92 2.00 -6.16
C MET A 51 -2.01 1.03 -5.78
N GLN A 52 -1.71 0.19 -4.81
CA GLN A 52 -2.63 -0.81 -4.29
C GLN A 52 -3.10 -0.42 -2.90
N MET A 53 -4.31 -0.82 -2.56
CA MET A 53 -4.89 -0.54 -1.26
C MET A 53 -5.66 -1.74 -0.75
N LEU A 54 -5.36 -2.14 0.49
CA LEU A 54 -6.14 -3.10 1.26
C LEU A 54 -6.99 -2.33 2.27
N ARG A 55 -8.30 -2.60 2.30
CA ARG A 55 -9.24 -2.05 3.29
C ARG A 55 -9.25 -2.93 4.52
N PHE A 56 -9.28 -2.34 5.70
CA PHE A 56 -9.35 -3.07 6.96
C PHE A 56 -10.16 -2.28 8.01
N GLU A 57 -10.56 -2.97 9.07
CA GLU A 57 -11.10 -2.37 10.28
C GLU A 57 -10.18 -2.73 11.45
N ASP A 58 -9.84 -1.76 12.27
CA ASP A 58 -8.99 -2.01 13.43
C ASP A 58 -9.78 -2.50 14.63
N SER A 59 -9.07 -2.87 15.72
CA SER A 59 -9.68 -3.40 16.93
C SER A 59 -10.63 -2.43 17.66
N ARG A 60 -10.68 -1.17 17.23
CA ARG A 60 -11.58 -0.12 17.77
C ARG A 60 -12.80 0.10 16.89
N GLY A 61 -12.89 -0.61 15.76
CA GLY A 61 -13.93 -0.40 14.76
C GLY A 61 -13.63 0.78 13.82
N LEU A 62 -12.39 1.32 13.80
CA LEU A 62 -12.00 2.35 12.86
C LEU A 62 -11.63 1.73 11.51
N ARG A 63 -12.09 2.38 10.44
CA ARG A 63 -11.86 1.92 9.07
C ARG A 63 -10.56 2.50 8.53
N GLY A 64 -9.64 1.62 8.17
CA GLY A 64 -8.32 1.98 7.67
C GLY A 64 -8.09 1.52 6.23
N GLY A 65 -7.22 2.26 5.52
CA GLY A 65 -6.64 1.84 4.25
C GLY A 65 -5.14 1.55 4.42
N TYR A 66 -4.69 0.37 3.99
CA TYR A 66 -3.26 0.09 3.90
C TYR A 66 -2.78 0.31 2.47
N PHE A 67 -1.91 1.30 2.27
CA PHE A 67 -1.32 1.59 0.97
C PHE A 67 -0.09 0.72 0.74
N TYR A 68 -0.09 0.06 -0.39
CA TYR A 68 0.94 -0.87 -0.80
C TYR A 68 1.35 -0.65 -2.27
N GLY A 69 2.60 -0.99 -2.61
CA GLY A 69 3.03 -1.13 -3.99
C GLY A 69 2.91 0.13 -4.85
N LEU A 70 3.12 1.33 -4.27
CA LEU A 70 3.19 2.54 -5.08
C LEU A 70 4.38 2.45 -6.04
N PHE A 71 4.07 2.36 -7.33
CA PHE A 71 5.06 2.21 -8.38
C PHE A 71 4.75 3.10 -9.58
N THR A 72 5.78 3.69 -10.16
CA THR A 72 5.70 4.43 -11.42
C THR A 72 6.78 3.91 -12.35
N LEU A 73 6.41 3.60 -13.58
CA LEU A 73 7.33 3.18 -14.62
C LEU A 73 8.48 4.18 -14.77
N PRO A 74 9.74 3.73 -14.92
CA PRO A 74 10.91 4.62 -14.93
C PRO A 74 10.80 5.81 -15.90
N GLN A 75 10.26 5.59 -17.10
CA GLN A 75 10.12 6.62 -18.13
C GLN A 75 9.04 7.68 -17.83
N PHE A 76 8.19 7.43 -16.83
CA PHE A 76 7.12 8.36 -16.41
C PHE A 76 7.36 8.96 -15.02
N ARG A 77 8.51 8.69 -14.40
CA ARG A 77 8.88 9.28 -13.11
C ARG A 77 9.06 10.79 -13.19
N CYS A 78 9.01 11.45 -12.05
CA CYS A 78 9.13 12.91 -11.89
C CYS A 78 8.05 13.73 -12.60
N ARG A 79 6.90 13.12 -12.95
CA ARG A 79 5.74 13.81 -13.56
C ARG A 79 4.56 13.98 -12.60
N GLY A 80 4.73 13.66 -11.32
CA GLY A 80 3.66 13.80 -10.32
C GLY A 80 2.73 12.59 -10.18
N ILE A 81 2.90 11.54 -10.99
CA ILE A 81 2.02 10.35 -11.01
C ILE A 81 1.84 9.75 -9.62
N GLY A 82 2.92 9.47 -8.89
CA GLY A 82 2.82 8.90 -7.55
C GLY A 82 2.05 9.80 -6.56
N ARG A 83 2.16 11.12 -6.71
CA ARG A 83 1.38 12.07 -5.90
C ARG A 83 -0.10 12.04 -6.28
N GLY A 84 -0.42 11.99 -7.57
CA GLY A 84 -1.78 11.86 -8.09
C GLY A 84 -2.45 10.62 -7.52
N LEU A 85 -1.82 9.46 -7.66
CA LEU A 85 -2.33 8.19 -7.16
C LEU A 85 -2.67 8.22 -5.65
N ILE A 86 -1.79 8.81 -4.83
CA ILE A 86 -2.05 8.96 -3.39
C ILE A 86 -3.21 9.91 -3.15
N SER A 87 -3.27 11.04 -3.86
CA SER A 87 -4.35 12.02 -3.69
C SER A 87 -5.71 11.43 -4.05
N ASP A 88 -5.79 10.67 -5.14
CA ASP A 88 -7.02 10.02 -5.58
C ASP A 88 -7.49 8.95 -4.59
N ALA A 89 -6.54 8.16 -4.06
CA ALA A 89 -6.85 7.16 -3.06
C ALA A 89 -7.33 7.80 -1.73
N ILE A 90 -6.68 8.86 -1.27
CA ILE A 90 -7.08 9.62 -0.09
C ILE A 90 -8.48 10.20 -0.29
N ALA A 91 -8.75 10.82 -1.44
CA ALA A 91 -10.07 11.38 -1.75
C ALA A 91 -11.16 10.29 -1.78
N THR A 92 -10.86 9.14 -2.37
CA THR A 92 -11.78 7.98 -2.40
C THR A 92 -12.11 7.49 -1.00
N LEU A 93 -11.09 7.28 -0.17
CA LEU A 93 -11.28 6.82 1.21
C LEU A 93 -12.01 7.84 2.08
N TYR A 94 -11.73 9.12 1.89
CA TYR A 94 -12.46 10.19 2.58
C TYR A 94 -13.95 10.16 2.22
N CYS A 95 -14.30 10.03 0.94
CA CYS A 95 -15.70 9.92 0.49
C CYS A 95 -16.36 8.64 1.01
N ASP A 96 -15.63 7.55 1.15
CA ASP A 96 -16.10 6.27 1.67
C ASP A 96 -16.14 6.24 3.22
N SER A 97 -15.89 7.38 3.89
CA SER A 97 -15.91 7.53 5.35
C SER A 97 -14.91 6.61 6.08
N PHE A 98 -13.71 6.51 5.55
CA PHE A 98 -12.58 5.90 6.25
C PHE A 98 -11.96 6.91 7.22
N ASP A 99 -11.35 6.41 8.29
CA ASP A 99 -10.78 7.24 9.35
C ASP A 99 -9.32 7.61 9.08
N TYR A 100 -8.54 6.68 8.52
CA TYR A 100 -7.12 6.88 8.29
C TYR A 100 -6.52 5.96 7.23
N VAL A 101 -5.30 6.28 6.84
CA VAL A 101 -4.47 5.47 5.96
C VAL A 101 -3.16 5.14 6.65
N VAL A 102 -2.64 3.95 6.42
CA VAL A 102 -1.29 3.56 6.86
C VAL A 102 -0.47 3.03 5.70
N LEU A 103 0.84 3.16 5.81
CA LEU A 103 1.80 2.55 4.91
C LEU A 103 3.12 2.24 5.63
N ILE A 104 3.92 1.37 5.03
CA ILE A 104 5.28 1.08 5.45
C ILE A 104 6.21 1.59 4.36
N PRO A 105 7.05 2.62 4.63
CA PRO A 105 7.99 3.12 3.65
C PRO A 105 9.10 2.10 3.43
N HIS A 106 9.49 1.89 2.21
CA HIS A 106 10.53 0.91 1.85
C HIS A 106 11.95 1.47 2.07
N SER A 107 12.12 2.79 2.16
CA SER A 107 13.42 3.45 2.35
C SER A 107 13.28 4.77 3.10
N ALA A 108 14.39 5.27 3.67
CA ALA A 108 14.43 6.59 4.29
C ALA A 108 14.10 7.73 3.29
N GLU A 109 14.36 7.53 2.00
CA GLU A 109 14.01 8.48 0.96
C GLU A 109 12.49 8.49 0.72
N SER A 110 11.88 7.32 0.58
CA SER A 110 10.41 7.22 0.45
C SER A 110 9.70 7.77 1.68
N MET A 111 10.22 7.53 2.88
CA MET A 111 9.68 8.12 4.11
C MET A 111 9.72 9.67 4.08
N ARG A 112 10.84 10.27 3.65
CA ARG A 112 10.92 11.73 3.48
C ARG A 112 9.93 12.26 2.45
N TRP A 113 9.71 11.50 1.40
CA TRP A 113 8.75 11.87 0.37
C TRP A 113 7.31 11.79 0.88
N TYR A 114 6.93 10.72 1.60
CA TYR A 114 5.60 10.60 2.21
C TYR A 114 5.31 11.72 3.22
N ARG A 115 6.30 12.16 3.99
CA ARG A 115 6.14 13.33 4.86
C ARG A 115 5.76 14.60 4.08
N LYS A 116 6.30 14.80 2.89
CA LYS A 116 5.96 15.96 2.03
C LYS A 116 4.54 15.90 1.48
N VAL A 117 3.92 14.74 1.45
CA VAL A 117 2.52 14.57 1.06
C VAL A 117 1.57 14.43 2.25
N GLY A 118 2.06 14.68 3.46
CA GLY A 118 1.24 14.83 4.67
C GLY A 118 1.20 13.61 5.58
N PHE A 119 1.95 12.55 5.30
CA PHE A 119 2.02 11.41 6.20
C PHE A 119 2.90 11.71 7.41
N GLU A 120 2.46 11.26 8.57
CA GLU A 120 3.18 11.33 9.82
C GLU A 120 3.75 9.96 10.21
N THR A 121 4.86 9.98 10.95
CA THR A 121 5.48 8.76 11.44
C THR A 121 4.74 8.25 12.68
N ILE A 122 4.42 6.97 12.71
CA ILE A 122 3.89 6.32 13.91
C ILE A 122 5.08 6.03 14.83
N ALA A 123 5.15 6.75 15.95
CA ALA A 123 6.17 6.51 16.96
C ALA A 123 5.79 5.26 17.78
N ASP A 124 6.78 4.41 18.04
CA ASP A 124 6.72 3.25 18.97
C ASP A 124 5.63 2.19 18.65
N ASN A 125 5.02 2.25 17.49
CA ASN A 125 3.97 1.32 17.11
C ASN A 125 4.43 0.27 16.12
N HIS A 126 3.98 -0.94 16.38
CA HIS A 126 4.17 -2.08 15.51
C HIS A 126 2.93 -2.28 14.65
N ILE A 127 3.04 -1.99 13.36
CA ILE A 127 2.08 -2.48 12.38
C ILE A 127 2.56 -3.87 11.96
N SER A 128 1.76 -4.86 12.23
CA SER A 128 1.98 -6.20 11.70
C SER A 128 1.16 -6.36 10.43
N VAL A 129 1.83 -6.58 9.32
CA VAL A 129 1.22 -7.00 8.06
C VAL A 129 1.50 -8.48 7.89
N LEU A 130 0.46 -9.28 7.78
CA LEU A 130 0.60 -10.69 7.46
C LEU A 130 0.86 -10.81 5.96
N GLY A 131 2.02 -11.31 5.57
CA GLY A 131 2.35 -11.60 4.18
C GLY A 131 1.59 -12.85 3.68
N PHE A 132 1.53 -13.02 2.37
CA PHE A 132 0.85 -14.16 1.74
C PHE A 132 1.48 -15.52 2.04
N ASP A 133 2.75 -15.53 2.36
CA ASP A 133 3.51 -16.70 2.78
C ASP A 133 3.42 -16.98 4.29
N GLY A 134 2.54 -16.27 5.00
CA GLY A 134 2.43 -16.35 6.45
C GLY A 134 3.53 -15.59 7.19
N THR A 135 4.42 -14.89 6.50
CA THR A 135 5.40 -14.04 7.17
C THR A 135 4.74 -12.83 7.81
N ASN A 136 5.03 -12.59 9.08
CA ASN A 136 4.66 -11.36 9.77
C ASN A 136 5.72 -10.29 9.50
N LEU A 137 5.36 -9.29 8.70
CA LEU A 137 6.12 -8.05 8.62
C LEU A 137 5.69 -7.17 9.80
N THR A 138 6.50 -7.16 10.86
CA THR A 138 6.29 -6.26 12.00
C THR A 138 7.23 -5.08 11.86
N THR A 139 6.69 -3.87 11.75
CA THR A 139 7.51 -2.65 11.73
C THR A 139 8.07 -2.34 13.12
N GLY A 140 9.25 -1.75 13.17
CA GLY A 140 9.89 -1.35 14.43
C GLY A 140 10.73 -2.43 15.09
N LYS A 141 10.76 -3.67 14.58
CA LYS A 141 11.74 -4.69 14.97
C LYS A 141 12.81 -4.82 13.88
N ASP A 142 14.04 -5.05 14.28
CA ASP A 142 15.15 -5.45 13.38
C ASP A 142 15.50 -4.48 12.25
N ASN A 143 15.65 -3.17 12.57
CA ASN A 143 16.01 -2.11 11.61
C ASN A 143 14.95 -1.78 10.53
N SER A 144 13.72 -2.25 10.67
CA SER A 144 12.65 -1.82 9.79
C SER A 144 12.30 -0.34 10.02
N LEU A 145 11.93 0.35 8.95
CA LEU A 145 11.46 1.73 9.04
C LEU A 145 10.11 1.77 9.77
N PRO A 146 9.84 2.84 10.54
CA PRO A 146 8.55 3.00 11.18
C PRO A 146 7.45 3.13 10.14
N ALA A 147 6.27 2.63 10.47
CA ALA A 147 5.08 2.87 9.68
C ALA A 147 4.71 4.35 9.69
N MET A 148 3.94 4.76 8.70
CA MET A 148 3.42 6.11 8.59
C MET A 148 1.90 6.07 8.43
N TYR A 149 1.23 7.15 8.86
CA TYR A 149 -0.21 7.29 8.73
C TYR A 149 -0.59 8.65 8.16
N TYR A 150 -1.81 8.74 7.64
CA TYR A 150 -2.46 9.97 7.23
C TYR A 150 -3.89 9.95 7.80
N ALA A 151 -4.23 10.94 8.64
CA ALA A 151 -5.58 11.10 9.17
C ALA A 151 -6.50 11.66 8.09
N LEU A 152 -7.67 11.04 7.91
CA LEU A 152 -8.65 11.48 6.91
C LEU A 152 -9.64 12.51 7.51
N HIS A 153 -9.76 12.56 8.84
CA HIS A 153 -10.63 13.50 9.55
C HIS A 153 -9.90 14.19 10.70
N ASP A 154 -10.22 15.45 10.96
CA ASP A 154 -9.59 16.29 11.99
C ASP A 154 -9.75 15.72 13.42
N ASN A 155 -10.75 14.90 13.64
CA ASN A 155 -11.01 14.26 14.95
C ASN A 155 -10.17 12.99 15.18
N PHE A 156 -9.35 12.60 14.24
CA PHE A 156 -8.46 11.46 14.36
C PHE A 156 -7.24 11.85 15.23
N SER A 157 -7.43 11.75 16.53
CA SER A 157 -6.37 12.05 17.50
C SER A 157 -5.60 10.78 17.85
N GLN A 158 -4.67 10.38 17.04
CA GLN A 158 -3.68 9.33 17.27
C GLN A 158 -4.14 7.90 16.96
N ILE A 159 -3.31 7.23 16.17
CA ILE A 159 -3.20 5.77 16.23
C ILE A 159 -2.66 5.46 17.63
N PRO A 160 -3.38 4.71 18.48
CA PRO A 160 -2.94 4.45 19.84
C PRO A 160 -1.58 3.77 19.86
N THR A 161 -0.71 4.25 20.74
CA THR A 161 0.65 3.75 20.90
C THR A 161 0.73 2.29 21.31
N ASP A 162 -0.37 1.73 21.81
CA ASP A 162 -0.41 0.40 22.43
C ASP A 162 -1.05 -0.67 21.55
N ASN A 163 -1.47 -0.36 20.33
CA ASN A 163 -2.18 -1.29 19.47
C ASN A 163 -1.35 -1.71 18.26
N VAL A 164 -1.14 -2.99 18.16
CA VAL A 164 -0.75 -3.66 16.93
C VAL A 164 -1.91 -3.53 15.94
N ILE A 165 -1.75 -2.69 14.92
CA ILE A 165 -2.68 -2.68 13.79
C ILE A 165 -2.43 -3.98 13.02
N LYS A 166 -3.29 -4.95 13.24
CA LYS A 166 -3.30 -6.16 12.42
C LYS A 166 -4.10 -5.83 11.18
N ILE A 167 -3.43 -5.77 10.06
CA ILE A 167 -4.10 -5.74 8.76
C ILE A 167 -4.51 -7.17 8.48
N PRO A 168 -5.81 -7.50 8.53
CA PRO A 168 -6.23 -8.87 8.32
C PRO A 168 -5.86 -9.28 6.90
N GLN A 169 -5.28 -10.45 6.77
CA GLN A 169 -5.27 -11.14 5.50
C GLN A 169 -6.75 -11.36 5.14
N GLN A 170 -7.19 -10.83 4.00
CA GLN A 170 -8.52 -11.17 3.52
C GLN A 170 -8.54 -12.68 3.23
N ASP A 171 -9.64 -13.33 3.59
CA ASP A 171 -9.89 -14.78 3.42
C ASP A 171 -9.86 -15.28 1.96
N CYS A 172 -9.47 -14.41 1.02
CA CYS A 172 -9.29 -14.76 -0.39
C CYS A 172 -8.03 -15.59 -0.68
N PHE A 173 -7.28 -15.96 0.32
CA PHE A 173 -6.01 -16.69 0.19
C PHE A 173 -6.09 -18.13 0.71
N ASP A 174 -7.23 -18.77 0.59
CA ASP A 174 -7.29 -20.23 0.67
C ASP A 174 -6.52 -20.83 -0.52
N PHE A 175 -5.20 -20.88 -0.39
CA PHE A 175 -4.35 -21.65 -1.28
C PHE A 175 -4.37 -23.11 -0.81
N GLU A 176 -5.17 -23.93 -1.47
CA GLU A 176 -4.86 -25.35 -1.55
C GLU A 176 -3.62 -25.50 -2.44
N PHE A 177 -2.50 -25.92 -1.85
CA PHE A 177 -1.29 -26.36 -2.55
C PHE A 177 -1.50 -27.78 -3.08
#